data_8d3bdd32206731cfe48d64495e8c52d3
#
_entry.id   8d3bdd32206731cfe48d64495e8c52d3
#
_cell.length_a   1.000
_cell.length_b   1.000
_cell.length_c   1.000
_cell.angle_alpha   90.00
_cell.angle_beta   90.00
_cell.angle_gamma   90.00
#
_symmetry.space_group_name_H-M   'P 1'
#
loop_
_entity.id
_entity.type
_entity.pdbx_description
1 polymer ?
#
loop_
_entity_poly.entity_id
_entity_poly.type
_entity_poly.pdbx_seq_one_letter_code
_entity_poly.pdbx_strand_id
1 'polypeptide(L)'
;MIHLIRTCAITSNQEISFDLPLTEMNNPDIEWYWVDFSNPTNKEIELLTNHFHFHPLAIEDCLDDFNQRPKMDFYEGYQFLVIHALREKVSKAVELDMFVGEKWIVSFHKEDMLELEKVWEEIAGNKMLKQSPFFLMHRIIDRIVDEFFPPVYKIESELASIEENTENDTINELMDQLFDLRTDMSRLRRTILPMRDLLYRMISSERLNYLKDQHLYFNDVYDHLLKLTEMLESYRDFSSDIRDSYLSVNSNNMNSTMMTLTVITTIFMPLTFIVGVYGMNFEFMPELNWHYGYFLILGTMGGIALMMFLFFVKKGWLNPKKRSRNR
;
A
#
# COMPACT_ATOMS: atom_id res chain seq x y z
N MET A 1 -0.62 37.34 6.44
CA MET A 1 -1.45 36.70 7.49
C MET A 1 -2.08 35.51 6.82
N ILE A 2 -1.75 34.30 7.22
CA ILE A 2 -2.44 33.12 6.68
C ILE A 2 -3.83 33.15 7.30
N HIS A 3 -4.87 33.41 6.52
CA HIS A 3 -6.25 33.33 6.96
C HIS A 3 -6.55 31.84 7.21
N LEU A 4 -6.86 31.47 8.44
CA LEU A 4 -7.26 30.12 8.83
C LEU A 4 -8.68 29.78 8.34
N ILE A 5 -9.47 30.80 8.00
CA ILE A 5 -10.77 30.69 7.34
C ILE A 5 -10.69 31.44 6.01
N ARG A 6 -10.98 30.73 4.91
CA ARG A 6 -11.08 31.32 3.59
C ARG A 6 -12.52 31.21 3.10
N THR A 7 -12.96 32.20 2.33
CA THR A 7 -14.31 32.24 1.79
C THR A 7 -14.26 32.47 0.28
N CYS A 8 -15.15 31.79 -0.42
CA CYS A 8 -15.36 31.97 -1.86
C CYS A 8 -16.87 32.06 -2.08
N ALA A 9 -17.36 33.16 -2.63
CA ALA A 9 -18.77 33.36 -2.93
C ALA A 9 -18.97 33.48 -4.45
N ILE A 10 -20.00 32.81 -4.95
CA ILE A 10 -20.41 32.84 -6.36
C ILE A 10 -21.73 33.60 -6.46
N THR A 11 -21.75 34.63 -7.30
CA THR A 11 -22.95 35.42 -7.55
C THR A 11 -23.82 34.81 -8.64
N SER A 12 -25.05 35.24 -8.73
CA SER A 12 -26.02 34.85 -9.78
C SER A 12 -25.50 35.10 -11.22
N ASN A 13 -24.54 35.99 -11.39
CA ASN A 13 -23.87 36.25 -12.66
C ASN A 13 -22.62 35.36 -12.87
N GLN A 14 -22.39 34.37 -12.00
CA GLN A 14 -21.20 33.50 -12.00
C GLN A 14 -19.87 34.27 -11.80
N GLU A 15 -19.90 35.41 -11.19
CA GLU A 15 -18.71 36.12 -10.72
C GLU A 15 -18.28 35.53 -9.38
N ILE A 16 -16.97 35.56 -9.12
CA ILE A 16 -16.38 35.04 -7.89
C ILE A 16 -15.86 36.20 -7.05
N SER A 17 -16.15 36.13 -5.76
CA SER A 17 -15.52 36.98 -4.74
C SER A 17 -14.85 36.10 -3.70
N PHE A 18 -13.57 36.39 -3.39
CA PHE A 18 -12.80 35.72 -2.36
C PHE A 18 -12.71 36.57 -1.11
N ASP A 19 -12.47 35.92 0.03
CA ASP A 19 -12.19 36.53 1.33
C ASP A 19 -13.27 37.50 1.82
N LEU A 20 -14.52 37.24 1.47
CA LEU A 20 -15.65 37.99 2.02
C LEU A 20 -15.89 37.60 3.49
N PRO A 21 -16.29 38.59 4.35
CA PRO A 21 -16.70 38.30 5.71
C PRO A 21 -17.90 37.34 5.76
N LEU A 22 -17.95 36.44 6.74
CA LEU A 22 -19.06 35.49 6.90
C LEU A 22 -20.43 36.20 7.02
N THR A 23 -20.45 37.40 7.55
CA THR A 23 -21.66 38.24 7.69
C THR A 23 -22.27 38.64 6.33
N GLU A 24 -21.49 38.65 5.26
CA GLU A 24 -21.94 39.01 3.90
C GLU A 24 -22.45 37.80 3.09
N MET A 25 -22.25 36.57 3.60
CA MET A 25 -22.66 35.33 2.91
C MET A 25 -24.18 35.21 2.71
N ASN A 26 -24.96 35.92 3.50
CA ASN A 26 -26.43 35.98 3.37
C ASN A 26 -26.90 37.04 2.37
N ASN A 27 -26.02 37.68 1.58
CA ASN A 27 -26.39 38.65 0.58
C ASN A 27 -27.23 37.97 -0.52
N PRO A 28 -28.40 38.53 -0.92
CA PRO A 28 -29.26 37.98 -1.96
C PRO A 28 -28.58 37.79 -3.34
N ASP A 29 -27.53 38.55 -3.62
CA ASP A 29 -26.77 38.45 -4.85
C ASP A 29 -25.87 37.20 -4.92
N ILE A 30 -25.60 36.58 -3.76
CA ILE A 30 -24.82 35.34 -3.68
C ILE A 30 -25.73 34.16 -3.96
N GLU A 31 -25.38 33.38 -4.99
CA GLU A 31 -26.10 32.18 -5.37
C GLU A 31 -25.70 31.01 -4.42
N TRP A 32 -24.40 30.85 -4.20
CA TRP A 32 -23.88 29.92 -3.23
C TRP A 32 -22.44 30.30 -2.80
N TYR A 33 -21.90 29.65 -1.72
CA TYR A 33 -20.57 29.95 -1.20
C TYR A 33 -19.86 28.75 -0.64
N TRP A 34 -18.53 28.83 -0.59
CA TRP A 34 -17.63 27.89 0.07
C TRP A 34 -16.85 28.57 1.19
N VAL A 35 -16.86 27.94 2.37
CA VAL A 35 -16.04 28.35 3.51
C VAL A 35 -15.11 27.21 3.87
N ASP A 36 -13.82 27.49 3.95
CA ASP A 36 -12.79 26.52 4.24
C ASP A 36 -12.11 26.83 5.59
N PHE A 37 -12.21 25.90 6.53
CA PHE A 37 -11.57 25.95 7.83
C PHE A 37 -10.29 25.10 7.78
N SER A 38 -9.14 25.76 7.57
CA SER A 38 -7.82 25.10 7.54
C SER A 38 -7.14 25.28 8.88
N ASN A 39 -6.95 24.18 9.63
CA ASN A 39 -6.31 24.18 10.95
C ASN A 39 -6.85 25.29 11.89
N PRO A 40 -8.17 25.36 12.13
CA PRO A 40 -8.81 26.49 12.80
C PRO A 40 -8.47 26.54 14.29
N THR A 41 -8.43 27.75 14.82
CA THR A 41 -8.31 28.01 16.26
C THR A 41 -9.61 27.69 17.01
N ASN A 42 -9.56 27.51 18.33
CA ASN A 42 -10.76 27.25 19.13
C ASN A 42 -11.86 28.34 18.97
N LYS A 43 -11.48 29.59 18.73
CA LYS A 43 -12.44 30.67 18.46
C LYS A 43 -13.14 30.53 17.11
N GLU A 44 -12.44 30.02 16.12
CA GLU A 44 -12.98 29.77 14.79
C GLU A 44 -13.87 28.54 14.80
N ILE A 45 -13.53 27.52 15.56
CA ILE A 45 -14.36 26.33 15.79
C ILE A 45 -15.73 26.70 16.39
N GLU A 46 -15.79 27.67 17.29
CA GLU A 46 -17.07 28.16 17.83
C GLU A 46 -18.04 28.65 16.74
N LEU A 47 -17.56 29.07 15.58
CA LEU A 47 -18.41 29.48 14.47
C LEU A 47 -19.25 28.33 13.91
N LEU A 48 -18.78 27.09 14.01
CA LEU A 48 -19.54 25.91 13.57
C LEU A 48 -20.86 25.81 14.36
N THR A 49 -20.84 26.17 15.66
CA THR A 49 -22.01 26.19 16.53
C THR A 49 -22.78 27.51 16.42
N ASN A 50 -22.06 28.66 16.56
CA ASN A 50 -22.70 29.94 16.77
C ASN A 50 -23.19 30.61 15.47
N HIS A 51 -22.54 30.34 14.34
CA HIS A 51 -22.87 30.94 13.05
C HIS A 51 -23.59 29.96 12.11
N PHE A 52 -23.05 28.72 11.97
CA PHE A 52 -23.60 27.71 11.07
C PHE A 52 -24.67 26.84 11.72
N HIS A 53 -24.75 26.81 13.05
CA HIS A 53 -25.70 25.99 13.83
C HIS A 53 -25.65 24.49 13.48
N PHE A 54 -24.44 23.96 13.22
CA PHE A 54 -24.27 22.54 12.92
C PHE A 54 -24.60 21.69 14.15
N HIS A 55 -25.02 20.45 13.88
CA HIS A 55 -25.39 19.51 14.91
C HIS A 55 -24.18 19.16 15.80
N PRO A 56 -24.34 19.11 17.15
CA PRO A 56 -23.22 18.84 18.05
C PRO A 56 -22.43 17.57 17.74
N LEU A 57 -23.10 16.50 17.32
CA LEU A 57 -22.42 15.24 16.94
C LEU A 57 -21.51 15.41 15.70
N ALA A 58 -21.91 16.20 14.72
CA ALA A 58 -21.08 16.45 13.54
C ALA A 58 -19.86 17.33 13.89
N ILE A 59 -20.03 18.26 14.83
CA ILE A 59 -18.92 19.08 15.35
C ILE A 59 -17.97 18.21 16.19
N GLU A 60 -18.51 17.30 17.02
CA GLU A 60 -17.72 16.36 17.81
C GLU A 60 -16.84 15.51 16.91
N ASP A 61 -17.41 14.94 15.82
CA ASP A 61 -16.66 14.16 14.82
C ASP A 61 -15.48 14.96 14.25
N CYS A 62 -15.69 16.23 13.86
CA CYS A 62 -14.60 17.10 13.36
C CYS A 62 -13.48 17.34 14.40
N LEU A 63 -13.80 17.30 15.70
CA LEU A 63 -12.86 17.65 16.77
C LEU A 63 -12.15 16.45 17.38
N ASP A 64 -12.65 15.23 17.16
CA ASP A 64 -12.05 14.02 17.68
C ASP A 64 -10.59 13.87 17.22
N ASP A 65 -9.73 13.35 18.11
CA ASP A 65 -8.32 13.07 17.81
C ASP A 65 -8.12 11.84 16.93
N PHE A 66 -9.16 11.01 16.80
CA PHE A 66 -9.14 9.81 15.99
C PHE A 66 -9.90 10.05 14.67
N ASN A 67 -9.27 9.71 13.56
CA ASN A 67 -9.93 9.79 12.25
C ASN A 67 -11.20 8.94 12.26
N GLN A 68 -12.31 9.55 11.94
CA GLN A 68 -13.58 8.88 11.74
C GLN A 68 -13.53 8.03 10.46
N ARG A 69 -14.39 7.01 10.35
CA ARG A 69 -14.52 6.29 9.08
C ARG A 69 -15.23 7.17 8.05
N PRO A 70 -14.84 7.11 6.76
CA PRO A 70 -15.60 7.75 5.71
C PRO A 70 -17.09 7.43 5.80
N LYS A 71 -17.89 8.48 5.97
CA LYS A 71 -19.34 8.39 6.18
C LYS A 71 -20.07 9.59 5.61
N MET A 72 -21.38 9.46 5.47
CA MET A 72 -22.29 10.54 5.20
C MET A 72 -23.50 10.45 6.11
N ASP A 73 -23.75 11.51 6.85
CA ASP A 73 -24.89 11.69 7.74
C ASP A 73 -25.81 12.80 7.22
N PHE A 74 -27.12 12.61 7.38
CA PHE A 74 -28.12 13.57 6.93
C PHE A 74 -28.69 14.31 8.13
N TYR A 75 -28.56 15.63 8.10
CA TYR A 75 -29.15 16.55 9.06
C TYR A 75 -30.22 17.42 8.39
N GLU A 76 -30.92 18.23 9.19
CA GLU A 76 -31.94 19.15 8.65
C GLU A 76 -31.25 20.27 7.85
N GLY A 77 -31.49 20.30 6.52
CA GLY A 77 -30.96 21.32 5.62
C GLY A 77 -29.54 21.07 5.09
N TYR A 78 -28.82 20.01 5.53
CA TYR A 78 -27.49 19.71 5.02
C TYR A 78 -27.09 18.23 5.18
N GLN A 79 -26.02 17.84 4.48
CA GLN A 79 -25.32 16.56 4.69
C GLN A 79 -23.95 16.82 5.29
N PHE A 80 -23.53 15.94 6.17
CA PHE A 80 -22.19 15.90 6.73
C PHE A 80 -21.43 14.70 6.18
N LEU A 81 -20.29 14.95 5.54
CA LEU A 81 -19.42 13.93 4.96
C LEU A 81 -18.07 13.95 5.65
N VAL A 82 -17.58 12.76 5.96
CA VAL A 82 -16.20 12.52 6.37
C VAL A 82 -15.51 11.74 5.26
N ILE A 83 -14.43 12.26 4.73
CA ILE A 83 -13.62 11.63 3.68
C ILE A 83 -12.14 11.66 4.05
N HIS A 84 -11.36 10.78 3.43
CA HIS A 84 -9.94 10.67 3.72
C HIS A 84 -9.09 10.96 2.48
N ALA A 85 -8.06 11.78 2.66
CA ALA A 85 -6.94 11.94 1.73
C ALA A 85 -5.72 11.15 2.21
N LEU A 86 -4.75 10.92 1.33
CA LEU A 86 -3.46 10.31 1.68
C LEU A 86 -2.39 11.39 1.87
N ARG A 87 -1.60 11.28 2.92
CA ARG A 87 -0.43 12.11 3.15
C ARG A 87 0.85 11.29 3.22
N GLU A 88 1.95 11.89 2.75
CA GLU A 88 3.31 11.36 2.86
C GLU A 88 3.45 9.85 2.60
N LYS A 89 3.58 9.47 1.34
CA LYS A 89 3.97 8.11 0.92
C LYS A 89 3.20 6.99 1.63
N VAL A 90 1.85 7.09 1.67
CA VAL A 90 0.97 5.99 2.17
C VAL A 90 0.87 5.88 3.71
N SER A 91 1.57 6.70 4.48
CA SER A 91 1.69 6.45 5.92
C SER A 91 0.52 6.91 6.78
N LYS A 92 -0.23 7.94 6.35
CA LYS A 92 -1.31 8.50 7.17
C LYS A 92 -2.49 8.96 6.31
N ALA A 93 -3.70 8.52 6.68
CA ALA A 93 -4.93 9.12 6.18
C ALA A 93 -5.18 10.45 6.90
N VAL A 94 -5.48 11.49 6.15
CA VAL A 94 -5.89 12.81 6.64
C VAL A 94 -7.37 12.98 6.40
N GLU A 95 -8.08 13.36 7.44
CA GLU A 95 -9.52 13.55 7.43
C GLU A 95 -9.89 14.92 6.86
N LEU A 96 -10.90 14.92 6.03
CA LEU A 96 -11.60 16.12 5.54
C LEU A 96 -13.08 15.97 5.84
N ASP A 97 -13.60 16.90 6.61
CA ASP A 97 -15.02 17.01 6.91
C ASP A 97 -15.68 18.04 6.03
N MET A 98 -16.83 17.70 5.48
CA MET A 98 -17.59 18.62 4.62
C MET A 98 -19.04 18.66 5.08
N PHE A 99 -19.53 19.87 5.31
CA PHE A 99 -20.94 20.19 5.49
C PHE A 99 -21.47 20.75 4.18
N VAL A 100 -22.45 20.11 3.57
CA VAL A 100 -22.95 20.46 2.24
C VAL A 100 -24.44 20.75 2.30
N GLY A 101 -24.82 21.99 2.07
CA GLY A 101 -26.18 22.46 1.93
C GLY A 101 -26.52 22.77 0.46
N GLU A 102 -27.74 23.20 0.20
CA GLU A 102 -28.18 23.58 -1.17
C GLU A 102 -27.40 24.75 -1.74
N LYS A 103 -27.02 25.73 -0.90
CA LYS A 103 -26.39 26.99 -1.31
C LYS A 103 -25.01 27.21 -0.68
N TRP A 104 -24.46 26.24 -0.03
CA TRP A 104 -23.17 26.39 0.63
C TRP A 104 -22.48 25.06 0.86
N ILE A 105 -21.16 25.13 0.98
CA ILE A 105 -20.29 24.05 1.43
C ILE A 105 -19.32 24.63 2.47
N VAL A 106 -19.12 23.91 3.56
CA VAL A 106 -18.13 24.22 4.57
C VAL A 106 -17.19 23.03 4.67
N SER A 107 -15.90 23.23 4.43
CA SER A 107 -14.86 22.24 4.64
C SER A 107 -14.10 22.53 5.93
N PHE A 108 -13.72 21.48 6.64
CA PHE A 108 -12.97 21.53 7.86
C PHE A 108 -11.87 20.48 7.84
N HIS A 109 -10.64 20.89 8.10
CA HIS A 109 -9.50 19.99 8.18
C HIS A 109 -8.44 20.52 9.16
N LYS A 110 -7.82 19.60 9.90
CA LYS A 110 -6.80 19.90 10.92
C LYS A 110 -5.38 20.00 10.37
N GLU A 111 -5.16 19.56 9.13
CA GLU A 111 -3.87 19.57 8.47
C GLU A 111 -4.02 20.17 7.07
N ASP A 112 -2.99 20.87 6.57
CA ASP A 112 -3.02 21.47 5.24
C ASP A 112 -3.26 20.39 4.17
N MET A 113 -4.11 20.65 3.17
CA MET A 113 -4.48 19.73 2.11
C MET A 113 -4.20 20.33 0.73
N LEU A 114 -3.22 19.75 0.02
CA LEU A 114 -2.84 20.20 -1.32
C LEU A 114 -3.98 20.01 -2.34
N GLU A 115 -4.80 19.00 -2.13
CA GLU A 115 -5.96 18.69 -2.96
C GLU A 115 -6.98 19.85 -2.94
N LEU A 116 -7.24 20.38 -1.74
CA LEU A 116 -8.13 21.54 -1.57
C LEU A 116 -7.51 22.81 -2.16
N GLU A 117 -6.20 23.04 -1.98
CA GLU A 117 -5.52 24.17 -2.61
C GLU A 117 -5.66 24.16 -4.12
N LYS A 118 -5.46 23.00 -4.75
CA LYS A 118 -5.62 22.85 -6.20
C LYS A 118 -7.05 23.15 -6.65
N VAL A 119 -8.07 22.68 -5.90
CA VAL A 119 -9.49 22.97 -6.20
C VAL A 119 -9.78 24.47 -6.00
N TRP A 120 -9.18 25.09 -4.98
CA TRP A 120 -9.29 26.52 -4.73
C TRP A 120 -8.77 27.38 -5.89
N GLU A 121 -7.64 26.98 -6.46
CA GLU A 121 -7.08 27.64 -7.65
C GLU A 121 -7.94 27.40 -8.91
N GLU A 122 -8.51 26.19 -9.04
CA GLU A 122 -9.33 25.81 -10.20
C GLU A 122 -10.67 26.55 -10.27
N ILE A 123 -11.29 26.91 -9.12
CA ILE A 123 -12.65 27.44 -9.07
C ILE A 123 -12.80 28.74 -9.86
N ALA A 124 -11.75 29.56 -9.90
CA ALA A 124 -11.75 30.82 -10.63
C ALA A 124 -11.94 30.63 -12.14
N GLY A 125 -11.33 29.61 -12.73
CA GLY A 125 -11.34 29.33 -14.18
C GLY A 125 -12.39 28.31 -14.63
N ASN A 126 -12.94 27.51 -13.70
CA ASN A 126 -13.82 26.40 -14.04
C ASN A 126 -15.31 26.75 -13.89
N LYS A 127 -16.00 26.87 -15.03
CA LYS A 127 -17.41 27.20 -15.05
C LYS A 127 -18.32 26.17 -14.39
N MET A 128 -17.94 24.88 -14.40
CA MET A 128 -18.77 23.83 -13.80
C MET A 128 -18.77 23.96 -12.27
N LEU A 129 -17.62 24.26 -11.67
CA LEU A 129 -17.52 24.43 -10.21
C LEU A 129 -18.34 25.58 -9.69
N LYS A 130 -18.69 26.56 -10.55
CA LYS A 130 -19.52 27.72 -10.19
C LYS A 130 -21.02 27.42 -10.18
N GLN A 131 -21.46 26.25 -10.64
CA GLN A 131 -22.86 25.91 -10.80
C GLN A 131 -23.56 25.55 -9.49
N SER A 132 -22.89 24.79 -8.63
CA SER A 132 -23.45 24.41 -7.31
C SER A 132 -22.42 23.89 -6.35
N PRO A 133 -22.70 23.88 -5.04
CA PRO A 133 -21.87 23.24 -4.03
C PRO A 133 -21.58 21.76 -4.31
N PHE A 134 -22.51 21.06 -4.97
CA PHE A 134 -22.37 19.63 -5.25
C PHE A 134 -21.33 19.33 -6.34
N PHE A 135 -21.15 20.21 -7.33
CA PHE A 135 -20.05 20.10 -8.29
C PHE A 135 -18.70 20.33 -7.61
N LEU A 136 -18.64 21.28 -6.66
CA LEU A 136 -17.44 21.48 -5.86
C LEU A 136 -17.15 20.28 -4.96
N MET A 137 -18.16 19.74 -4.27
CA MET A 137 -18.01 18.52 -3.47
C MET A 137 -17.48 17.37 -4.31
N HIS A 138 -18.07 17.12 -5.48
CA HIS A 138 -17.57 16.11 -6.42
C HIS A 138 -16.09 16.35 -6.76
N ARG A 139 -15.73 17.58 -7.16
CA ARG A 139 -14.36 17.92 -7.57
C ARG A 139 -13.33 17.69 -6.46
N ILE A 140 -13.71 18.00 -5.21
CA ILE A 140 -12.85 17.73 -4.04
C ILE A 140 -12.63 16.22 -3.89
N ILE A 141 -13.69 15.42 -3.94
CA ILE A 141 -13.62 13.97 -3.81
C ILE A 141 -12.81 13.36 -4.96
N ASP A 142 -13.08 13.77 -6.19
CA ASP A 142 -12.36 13.34 -7.39
C ASP A 142 -10.85 13.60 -7.28
N ARG A 143 -10.48 14.82 -6.86
CA ARG A 143 -9.08 15.20 -6.68
C ARG A 143 -8.37 14.36 -5.61
N ILE A 144 -9.06 14.06 -4.51
CA ILE A 144 -8.54 13.19 -3.45
C ILE A 144 -8.32 11.76 -3.97
N VAL A 145 -9.28 11.24 -4.74
CA VAL A 145 -9.21 9.87 -5.29
C VAL A 145 -8.13 9.75 -6.36
N ASP A 146 -7.92 10.77 -7.17
CA ASP A 146 -6.82 10.82 -8.14
C ASP A 146 -5.46 10.64 -7.49
N GLU A 147 -5.25 11.25 -6.30
CA GLU A 147 -3.99 11.12 -5.56
C GLU A 147 -3.78 9.73 -4.92
N PHE A 148 -4.76 8.82 -5.00
CA PHE A 148 -4.57 7.42 -4.60
C PHE A 148 -3.87 6.57 -5.65
N PHE A 149 -3.90 6.95 -6.94
CA PHE A 149 -3.27 6.20 -8.02
C PHE A 149 -1.74 6.14 -7.94
N PRO A 150 -1.02 7.26 -7.72
CA PRO A 150 0.44 7.25 -7.71
C PRO A 150 1.04 6.24 -6.71
N PRO A 151 0.61 6.18 -5.44
CA PRO A 151 1.16 5.19 -4.50
C PRO A 151 0.79 3.75 -4.87
N VAL A 152 -0.38 3.50 -5.49
CA VAL A 152 -0.77 2.16 -5.94
C VAL A 152 0.10 1.72 -7.12
N TYR A 153 0.35 2.58 -8.12
CA TYR A 153 1.27 2.28 -9.22
C TYR A 153 2.72 2.09 -8.75
N LYS A 154 3.12 2.82 -7.71
CA LYS A 154 4.45 2.62 -7.11
C LYS A 154 4.61 1.21 -6.56
N ILE A 155 3.60 0.66 -5.87
CA ILE A 155 3.62 -0.72 -5.37
C ILE A 155 3.82 -1.71 -6.53
N GLU A 156 3.14 -1.52 -7.67
CA GLU A 156 3.31 -2.36 -8.86
C GLU A 156 4.76 -2.41 -9.31
N SER A 157 5.38 -1.24 -9.47
CA SER A 157 6.76 -1.14 -9.93
C SER A 157 7.76 -1.76 -8.95
N GLU A 158 7.53 -1.62 -7.64
CA GLU A 158 8.38 -2.20 -6.60
C GLU A 158 8.22 -3.73 -6.54
N LEU A 159 7.00 -4.27 -6.67
CA LEU A 159 6.79 -5.72 -6.78
C LEU A 159 7.49 -6.32 -8.00
N ALA A 160 7.41 -5.65 -9.16
CA ALA A 160 8.12 -6.08 -10.36
C ALA A 160 9.64 -6.07 -10.16
N SER A 161 10.19 -5.03 -9.51
CA SER A 161 11.62 -4.96 -9.17
C SER A 161 12.06 -6.10 -8.26
N ILE A 162 11.25 -6.46 -7.26
CA ILE A 162 11.52 -7.59 -6.36
C ILE A 162 11.48 -8.91 -7.13
N GLU A 163 10.48 -9.13 -8.00
CA GLU A 163 10.35 -10.37 -8.78
C GLU A 163 11.58 -10.60 -9.67
N GLU A 164 12.02 -9.56 -10.38
CA GLU A 164 13.18 -9.60 -11.26
C GLU A 164 14.52 -9.58 -10.51
N ASN A 165 14.52 -9.23 -9.23
CA ASN A 165 15.72 -8.99 -8.41
C ASN A 165 16.73 -8.09 -9.12
N THR A 166 16.27 -6.93 -9.59
CA THR A 166 17.04 -6.00 -10.42
C THR A 166 18.25 -5.41 -9.69
N GLU A 167 18.21 -5.35 -8.36
CA GLU A 167 19.28 -4.80 -7.50
C GLU A 167 20.27 -5.88 -7.01
N ASN A 168 20.04 -7.15 -7.36
CA ASN A 168 20.81 -8.31 -6.91
C ASN A 168 20.85 -8.48 -5.38
N ASP A 169 19.74 -8.18 -4.73
CA ASP A 169 19.56 -8.31 -3.29
C ASP A 169 19.58 -9.79 -2.84
N THR A 170 19.87 -9.98 -1.57
CA THR A 170 19.73 -11.29 -0.93
C THR A 170 18.26 -11.64 -0.72
N ILE A 171 17.96 -12.93 -0.57
CA ILE A 171 16.58 -13.40 -0.32
C ILE A 171 16.00 -12.75 0.94
N ASN A 172 16.79 -12.47 1.97
CA ASN A 172 16.30 -11.84 3.19
C ASN A 172 15.90 -10.38 2.94
N GLU A 173 16.74 -9.62 2.23
CA GLU A 173 16.44 -8.24 1.86
C GLU A 173 15.18 -8.13 1.01
N LEU A 174 15.02 -9.03 0.03
CA LEU A 174 13.80 -9.09 -0.79
C LEU A 174 12.54 -9.44 0.03
N MET A 175 12.67 -10.31 1.04
CA MET A 175 11.55 -10.63 1.93
C MET A 175 11.16 -9.47 2.83
N ASP A 176 12.13 -8.70 3.32
CA ASP A 176 11.89 -7.50 4.12
C ASP A 176 11.19 -6.41 3.28
N GLN A 177 11.67 -6.16 2.06
CA GLN A 177 11.01 -5.24 1.11
C GLN A 177 9.56 -5.67 0.81
N LEU A 178 9.35 -6.97 0.57
CA LEU A 178 8.02 -7.51 0.30
C LEU A 178 7.08 -7.34 1.51
N PHE A 179 7.59 -7.47 2.73
CA PHE A 179 6.83 -7.24 3.95
C PHE A 179 6.42 -5.76 4.10
N ASP A 180 7.32 -4.84 3.79
CA ASP A 180 7.04 -3.39 3.81
C ASP A 180 5.96 -3.03 2.80
N LEU A 181 6.05 -3.55 1.56
CA LEU A 181 5.02 -3.35 0.54
C LEU A 181 3.65 -3.89 0.94
N ARG A 182 3.60 -5.06 1.57
CA ARG A 182 2.34 -5.63 2.09
C ARG A 182 1.73 -4.76 3.19
N THR A 183 2.57 -4.14 3.99
CA THR A 183 2.13 -3.19 5.02
C THR A 183 1.53 -1.94 4.36
N ASP A 184 2.16 -1.40 3.32
CA ASP A 184 1.67 -0.24 2.58
C ASP A 184 0.38 -0.54 1.82
N MET A 185 0.28 -1.71 1.16
CA MET A 185 -0.98 -2.17 0.56
C MET A 185 -2.11 -2.27 1.59
N SER A 186 -1.81 -2.76 2.80
CA SER A 186 -2.80 -2.85 3.87
C SER A 186 -3.28 -1.47 4.36
N ARG A 187 -2.38 -0.48 4.39
CA ARG A 187 -2.71 0.92 4.75
C ARG A 187 -3.59 1.57 3.69
N LEU A 188 -3.20 1.48 2.42
CA LEU A 188 -3.99 1.97 1.28
C LEU A 188 -5.39 1.37 1.29
N ARG A 189 -5.49 0.06 1.48
CA ARG A 189 -6.78 -0.63 1.51
C ARG A 189 -7.69 -0.10 2.62
N ARG A 190 -7.15 0.22 3.80
CA ARG A 190 -7.92 0.78 4.93
C ARG A 190 -8.49 2.16 4.62
N THR A 191 -7.89 2.91 3.71
CA THR A 191 -8.37 4.23 3.28
C THR A 191 -9.32 4.09 2.09
N ILE A 192 -8.93 3.33 1.06
CA ILE A 192 -9.66 3.23 -0.22
C ILE A 192 -10.99 2.49 -0.09
N LEU A 193 -11.03 1.35 0.65
CA LEU A 193 -12.25 0.56 0.77
C LEU A 193 -13.42 1.34 1.42
N PRO A 194 -13.24 2.02 2.57
CA PRO A 194 -14.32 2.80 3.16
C PRO A 194 -14.79 3.96 2.27
N MET A 195 -13.88 4.58 1.51
CA MET A 195 -14.21 5.62 0.53
C MET A 195 -15.09 5.05 -0.60
N ARG A 196 -14.73 3.88 -1.15
CA ARG A 196 -15.53 3.19 -2.16
C ARG A 196 -16.94 2.87 -1.62
N ASP A 197 -17.01 2.34 -0.40
CA ASP A 197 -18.29 1.97 0.23
C ASP A 197 -19.15 3.21 0.53
N LEU A 198 -18.52 4.35 0.85
CA LEU A 198 -19.20 5.63 0.99
C LEU A 198 -19.79 6.08 -0.36
N LEU A 199 -19.00 6.12 -1.43
CA LEU A 199 -19.46 6.51 -2.77
C LEU A 199 -20.59 5.60 -3.25
N TYR A 200 -20.48 4.27 -3.05
CA TYR A 200 -21.57 3.35 -3.36
C TYR A 200 -22.89 3.71 -2.66
N ARG A 201 -22.82 4.02 -1.35
CA ARG A 201 -23.99 4.44 -0.57
C ARG A 201 -24.54 5.77 -1.05
N MET A 202 -23.67 6.71 -1.44
CA MET A 202 -24.09 8.01 -2.00
C MET A 202 -24.87 7.82 -3.29
N ILE A 203 -24.33 7.05 -4.24
CA ILE A 203 -24.96 6.80 -5.55
C ILE A 203 -26.29 6.04 -5.39
N SER A 204 -26.35 5.09 -4.44
CA SER A 204 -27.53 4.24 -4.22
C SER A 204 -28.60 4.89 -3.36
N SER A 205 -28.35 6.07 -2.78
CA SER A 205 -29.26 6.71 -1.83
C SER A 205 -30.41 7.44 -2.54
N GLU A 206 -31.64 7.05 -2.27
CA GLU A 206 -32.83 7.79 -2.72
C GLU A 206 -32.91 9.22 -2.16
N ARG A 207 -32.29 9.50 -1.02
CA ARG A 207 -32.23 10.83 -0.41
C ARG A 207 -31.41 11.83 -1.22
N LEU A 208 -30.52 11.33 -2.09
CA LEU A 208 -29.67 12.13 -2.98
C LEU A 208 -30.21 12.20 -4.42
N ASN A 209 -31.50 11.89 -4.63
CA ASN A 209 -32.12 11.96 -5.96
C ASN A 209 -32.04 13.35 -6.61
N TYR A 210 -31.81 14.40 -5.85
CA TYR A 210 -31.58 15.75 -6.38
C TYR A 210 -30.18 15.89 -7.02
N LEU A 211 -29.26 14.96 -6.79
CA LEU A 211 -27.95 14.88 -7.45
C LEU A 211 -27.99 14.08 -8.75
N LYS A 212 -29.18 13.81 -9.34
CA LYS A 212 -29.29 12.97 -10.56
C LYS A 212 -28.44 13.49 -11.72
N ASP A 213 -28.33 14.79 -11.86
CA ASP A 213 -27.51 15.40 -12.90
C ASP A 213 -25.99 15.20 -12.67
N GLN A 214 -25.57 14.94 -11.41
CA GLN A 214 -24.19 14.67 -11.01
C GLN A 214 -23.89 13.18 -10.85
N HIS A 215 -24.87 12.29 -10.97
CA HIS A 215 -24.69 10.84 -10.78
C HIS A 215 -23.58 10.25 -11.65
N LEU A 216 -23.45 10.72 -12.90
CA LEU A 216 -22.39 10.26 -13.81
C LEU A 216 -21.00 10.57 -13.27
N TYR A 217 -20.83 11.74 -12.66
CA TYR A 217 -19.54 12.15 -12.07
C TYR A 217 -19.20 11.35 -10.83
N PHE A 218 -20.16 11.10 -9.93
CA PHE A 218 -19.91 10.25 -8.76
C PHE A 218 -19.71 8.79 -9.12
N ASN A 219 -20.36 8.27 -10.17
CA ASN A 219 -20.10 6.95 -10.71
C ASN A 219 -18.66 6.82 -11.23
N ASP A 220 -18.14 7.82 -11.92
CA ASP A 220 -16.76 7.83 -12.40
C ASP A 220 -15.76 7.72 -11.24
N VAL A 221 -15.95 8.51 -10.18
CA VAL A 221 -15.11 8.41 -8.96
C VAL A 221 -15.26 7.05 -8.27
N TYR A 222 -16.45 6.47 -8.24
CA TYR A 222 -16.66 5.13 -7.72
C TYR A 222 -15.92 4.07 -8.53
N ASP A 223 -15.95 4.17 -9.86
CA ASP A 223 -15.23 3.25 -10.75
C ASP A 223 -13.71 3.35 -10.56
N HIS A 224 -13.17 4.57 -10.31
CA HIS A 224 -11.77 4.76 -9.93
C HIS A 224 -11.42 4.02 -8.62
N LEU A 225 -12.26 4.16 -7.58
CA LEU A 225 -12.07 3.47 -6.30
C LEU A 225 -12.22 1.95 -6.42
N LEU A 226 -13.12 1.47 -7.28
CA LEU A 226 -13.27 0.05 -7.59
C LEU A 226 -12.00 -0.49 -8.24
N LYS A 227 -11.51 0.19 -9.28
CA LYS A 227 -10.26 -0.15 -9.96
C LYS A 227 -9.07 -0.21 -8.99
N LEU A 228 -8.91 0.79 -8.14
CA LEU A 228 -7.84 0.82 -7.12
C LEU A 228 -7.94 -0.37 -6.15
N THR A 229 -9.16 -0.74 -5.77
CA THR A 229 -9.40 -1.90 -4.89
C THR A 229 -8.97 -3.20 -5.57
N GLU A 230 -9.37 -3.41 -6.83
CA GLU A 230 -9.02 -4.58 -7.63
C GLU A 230 -7.50 -4.69 -7.85
N MET A 231 -6.84 -3.56 -8.13
CA MET A 231 -5.38 -3.51 -8.25
C MET A 231 -4.69 -3.94 -6.95
N LEU A 232 -5.11 -3.42 -5.79
CA LEU A 232 -4.53 -3.80 -4.49
C LEU A 232 -4.75 -5.27 -4.16
N GLU A 233 -5.89 -5.86 -4.55
CA GLU A 233 -6.14 -7.30 -4.39
C GLU A 233 -5.22 -8.13 -5.29
N SER A 234 -5.07 -7.74 -6.55
CA SER A 234 -4.15 -8.39 -7.50
C SER A 234 -2.70 -8.33 -7.02
N TYR A 235 -2.25 -7.16 -6.54
CA TYR A 235 -0.87 -7.00 -6.04
C TYR A 235 -0.61 -7.78 -4.75
N ARG A 236 -1.61 -7.93 -3.88
CA ARG A 236 -1.50 -8.79 -2.70
C ARG A 236 -1.29 -10.25 -3.11
N ASP A 237 -2.03 -10.73 -4.09
CA ASP A 237 -1.91 -12.10 -4.59
C ASP A 237 -0.57 -12.30 -5.29
N PHE A 238 -0.15 -11.36 -6.14
CA PHE A 238 1.16 -11.35 -6.79
C PHE A 238 2.32 -11.36 -5.76
N SER A 239 2.20 -10.56 -4.69
CA SER A 239 3.19 -10.57 -3.60
C SER A 239 3.28 -11.94 -2.90
N SER A 240 2.19 -12.69 -2.85
CA SER A 240 2.20 -14.04 -2.28
C SER A 240 2.89 -15.04 -3.21
N ASP A 241 2.70 -14.92 -4.51
CA ASP A 241 3.36 -15.76 -5.52
C ASP A 241 4.87 -15.52 -5.53
N ILE A 242 5.30 -14.26 -5.44
CA ILE A 242 6.73 -13.89 -5.31
C ILE A 242 7.32 -14.56 -4.06
N ARG A 243 6.68 -14.43 -2.90
CA ARG A 243 7.14 -15.05 -1.65
C ARG A 243 7.30 -16.56 -1.79
N ASP A 244 6.30 -17.23 -2.34
CA ASP A 244 6.29 -18.69 -2.47
C ASP A 244 7.37 -19.17 -3.47
N SER A 245 7.64 -18.40 -4.51
CA SER A 245 8.74 -18.61 -5.44
C SER A 245 10.10 -18.53 -4.71
N TYR A 246 10.35 -17.47 -3.94
CA TYR A 246 11.59 -17.32 -3.18
C TYR A 246 11.78 -18.39 -2.10
N LEU A 247 10.74 -18.79 -1.39
CA LEU A 247 10.79 -19.90 -0.44
C LEU A 247 11.16 -21.22 -1.13
N SER A 248 10.63 -21.46 -2.32
CA SER A 248 10.99 -22.62 -3.14
C SER A 248 12.47 -22.59 -3.56
N VAL A 249 12.97 -21.45 -4.02
CA VAL A 249 14.39 -21.28 -4.39
C VAL A 249 15.28 -21.49 -3.17
N ASN A 250 14.95 -20.93 -2.01
CA ASN A 250 15.69 -21.09 -0.77
C ASN A 250 15.74 -22.57 -0.31
N SER A 251 14.59 -23.27 -0.37
CA SER A 251 14.50 -24.69 -0.07
C SER A 251 15.39 -25.53 -0.99
N ASN A 252 15.40 -25.21 -2.30
CA ASN A 252 16.26 -25.89 -3.27
C ASN A 252 17.75 -25.65 -2.99
N ASN A 253 18.13 -24.43 -2.61
CA ASN A 253 19.51 -24.11 -2.23
C ASN A 253 19.93 -24.86 -0.98
N MET A 254 19.07 -24.92 0.04
CA MET A 254 19.33 -25.67 1.27
C MET A 254 19.49 -27.17 1.01
N ASN A 255 18.61 -27.77 0.19
CA ASN A 255 18.70 -29.14 -0.25
C ASN A 255 20.01 -29.42 -1.03
N SER A 256 20.45 -28.50 -1.88
CA SER A 256 21.71 -28.61 -2.61
C SER A 256 22.92 -28.60 -1.66
N THR A 257 22.91 -27.72 -0.65
CA THR A 257 23.96 -27.66 0.37
C THR A 257 24.01 -28.95 1.21
N MET A 258 22.86 -29.44 1.68
CA MET A 258 22.76 -30.71 2.41
C MET A 258 23.25 -31.89 1.57
N MET A 259 22.92 -31.94 0.28
CA MET A 259 23.35 -32.98 -0.64
C MET A 259 24.87 -32.97 -0.83
N THR A 260 25.48 -31.78 -0.96
CA THR A 260 26.93 -31.61 -1.05
C THR A 260 27.62 -32.13 0.23
N LEU A 261 27.09 -31.74 1.39
CA LEU A 261 27.62 -32.22 2.68
C LEU A 261 27.51 -33.75 2.82
N THR A 262 26.34 -34.30 2.39
CA THR A 262 26.12 -35.77 2.41
C THR A 262 27.12 -36.49 1.52
N VAL A 263 27.40 -35.98 0.30
CA VAL A 263 28.40 -36.56 -0.62
C VAL A 263 29.77 -36.58 0.03
N ILE A 264 30.21 -35.44 0.58
CA ILE A 264 31.52 -35.35 1.25
C ILE A 264 31.59 -36.37 2.41
N THR A 265 30.62 -36.35 3.31
CA THR A 265 30.60 -37.25 4.48
C THR A 265 30.61 -38.74 4.07
N THR A 266 29.81 -39.11 3.07
CA THR A 266 29.68 -40.47 2.58
C THR A 266 31.00 -40.98 1.97
N ILE A 267 31.74 -40.13 1.25
CA ILE A 267 33.05 -40.48 0.69
C ILE A 267 34.10 -40.65 1.81
N PHE A 268 34.12 -39.74 2.77
CA PHE A 268 35.16 -39.78 3.83
C PHE A 268 34.90 -40.82 4.90
N MET A 269 33.67 -41.24 5.17
CA MET A 269 33.35 -42.21 6.23
C MET A 269 34.08 -43.54 6.07
N PRO A 270 34.08 -44.27 4.94
CA PRO A 270 34.85 -45.51 4.77
C PRO A 270 36.35 -45.26 4.81
N LEU A 271 36.85 -44.14 4.31
CA LEU A 271 38.28 -43.81 4.36
C LEU A 271 38.74 -43.58 5.78
N THR A 272 37.97 -42.84 6.59
CA THR A 272 38.28 -42.63 8.01
C THR A 272 38.23 -43.94 8.80
N PHE A 273 37.30 -44.84 8.47
CA PHE A 273 37.24 -46.15 9.08
C PHE A 273 38.54 -46.98 8.81
N ILE A 274 38.98 -47.00 7.53
CA ILE A 274 40.23 -47.69 7.17
C ILE A 274 41.42 -47.10 7.91
N VAL A 275 41.58 -45.79 7.89
CA VAL A 275 42.65 -45.08 8.61
C VAL A 275 42.59 -45.38 10.12
N GLY A 276 41.36 -45.39 10.68
CA GLY A 276 41.13 -45.71 12.10
C GLY A 276 41.58 -47.10 12.47
N VAL A 277 41.30 -48.12 11.64
CA VAL A 277 41.72 -49.49 11.86
C VAL A 277 43.25 -49.60 11.84
N TYR A 278 43.91 -49.02 10.86
CA TYR A 278 45.36 -49.02 10.73
C TYR A 278 46.08 -48.06 11.70
N GLY A 279 45.38 -47.17 12.34
CA GLY A 279 45.85 -46.30 13.41
C GLY A 279 45.76 -46.92 14.82
N MET A 280 45.24 -48.14 14.93
CA MET A 280 45.13 -48.83 16.24
C MET A 280 46.48 -49.36 16.67
N ASN A 281 46.74 -49.32 17.97
CA ASN A 281 48.02 -49.79 18.56
C ASN A 281 47.94 -51.26 18.95
N PHE A 282 47.70 -52.21 18.03
CA PHE A 282 47.77 -53.63 18.25
C PHE A 282 49.18 -54.12 18.03
N GLU A 283 49.70 -55.06 18.94
CA GLU A 283 51.00 -55.59 18.82
C GLU A 283 51.21 -56.49 17.60
N PHE A 284 50.15 -57.10 17.07
CA PHE A 284 50.21 -57.98 15.92
C PHE A 284 49.22 -57.55 14.82
N MET A 285 49.78 -56.87 13.83
CA MET A 285 49.12 -56.50 12.57
C MET A 285 49.95 -57.02 11.41
N PRO A 286 49.59 -58.17 10.81
CA PRO A 286 50.41 -58.82 9.76
C PRO A 286 50.64 -57.93 8.54
N GLU A 287 49.68 -57.07 8.19
CA GLU A 287 49.69 -56.18 7.02
C GLU A 287 50.73 -55.06 7.16
N LEU A 288 51.08 -54.62 8.35
CA LEU A 288 52.08 -53.56 8.60
C LEU A 288 53.52 -54.06 8.34
N ASN A 289 53.76 -55.33 8.40
CA ASN A 289 55.08 -55.94 8.12
C ASN A 289 55.31 -56.13 6.61
N TRP A 290 54.31 -55.92 5.77
CA TRP A 290 54.43 -56.08 4.33
C TRP A 290 54.93 -54.83 3.68
N HIS A 291 56.05 -54.88 2.95
CA HIS A 291 56.73 -53.73 2.36
C HIS A 291 55.85 -52.89 1.42
N TYR A 292 54.86 -53.47 0.70
CA TYR A 292 53.92 -52.83 -0.18
C TYR A 292 52.55 -52.53 0.45
N GLY A 293 52.36 -52.94 1.74
CA GLY A 293 51.07 -52.78 2.43
C GLY A 293 50.55 -51.34 2.46
N TYR A 294 51.43 -50.39 2.73
CA TYR A 294 51.07 -48.93 2.70
C TYR A 294 50.54 -48.48 1.36
N PHE A 295 51.23 -48.81 0.26
CA PHE A 295 50.80 -48.39 -1.10
C PHE A 295 49.51 -49.07 -1.52
N LEU A 296 49.26 -50.30 -1.11
CA LEU A 296 48.03 -51.03 -1.41
C LEU A 296 46.84 -50.44 -0.70
N ILE A 297 46.99 -50.08 0.59
CA ILE A 297 45.92 -49.42 1.36
C ILE A 297 45.57 -48.05 0.78
N LEU A 298 46.61 -47.23 0.46
CA LEU A 298 46.40 -45.93 -0.19
C LEU A 298 45.72 -46.10 -1.56
N GLY A 299 46.09 -47.07 -2.34
CA GLY A 299 45.46 -47.38 -3.63
C GLY A 299 43.99 -47.81 -3.50
N THR A 300 43.69 -48.66 -2.48
CA THR A 300 42.30 -49.07 -2.19
C THR A 300 41.45 -47.90 -1.73
N MET A 301 41.96 -47.06 -0.84
CA MET A 301 41.28 -45.84 -0.39
C MET A 301 41.01 -44.89 -1.57
N GLY A 302 42.01 -44.65 -2.43
CA GLY A 302 41.86 -43.86 -3.65
C GLY A 302 40.83 -44.45 -4.62
N GLY A 303 40.82 -45.78 -4.78
CA GLY A 303 39.82 -46.47 -5.60
C GLY A 303 38.39 -46.33 -5.07
N ILE A 304 38.22 -46.50 -3.74
CA ILE A 304 36.92 -46.30 -3.10
C ILE A 304 36.44 -44.85 -3.27
N ALA A 305 37.32 -43.86 -3.00
CA ALA A 305 36.98 -42.44 -3.15
C ALA A 305 36.59 -42.11 -4.57
N LEU A 306 37.36 -42.58 -5.57
CA LEU A 306 37.08 -42.34 -6.98
C LEU A 306 35.76 -43.00 -7.42
N MET A 307 35.55 -44.26 -7.02
CA MET A 307 34.29 -44.99 -7.34
C MET A 307 33.06 -44.24 -6.79
N MET A 308 33.12 -43.83 -5.52
CA MET A 308 32.02 -43.10 -4.89
C MET A 308 31.82 -41.72 -5.51
N PHE A 309 32.90 -41.01 -5.82
CA PHE A 309 32.81 -39.71 -6.51
C PHE A 309 32.11 -39.84 -7.89
N LEU A 310 32.58 -40.82 -8.70
CA LEU A 310 31.97 -41.08 -10.02
C LEU A 310 30.51 -41.52 -9.89
N PHE A 311 30.14 -42.29 -8.88
CA PHE A 311 28.77 -42.67 -8.58
C PHE A 311 27.90 -41.44 -8.33
N PHE A 312 28.34 -40.49 -7.48
CA PHE A 312 27.58 -39.26 -7.20
C PHE A 312 27.53 -38.30 -8.37
N VAL A 313 28.60 -38.19 -9.18
CA VAL A 313 28.59 -37.44 -10.45
C VAL A 313 27.55 -38.03 -11.41
N LYS A 314 27.54 -39.36 -11.59
CA LYS A 314 26.58 -40.06 -12.46
C LYS A 314 25.15 -39.90 -11.97
N LYS A 315 24.91 -39.85 -10.66
CA LYS A 315 23.60 -39.62 -10.04
C LYS A 315 23.16 -38.16 -10.10
N GLY A 316 24.04 -37.25 -10.56
CA GLY A 316 23.73 -35.82 -10.72
C GLY A 316 23.69 -35.01 -9.42
N TRP A 317 24.28 -35.55 -8.33
CA TRP A 317 24.27 -34.90 -7.01
C TRP A 317 25.29 -33.77 -6.90
N LEU A 318 26.32 -33.77 -7.73
CA LEU A 318 27.36 -32.74 -7.78
C LEU A 318 27.12 -31.67 -8.89
N ASN A 319 26.04 -31.78 -9.66
CA ASN A 319 25.76 -30.87 -10.78
C ASN A 319 24.31 -30.39 -10.76
N PRO A 320 23.94 -29.43 -9.88
CA PRO A 320 22.56 -28.95 -9.75
C PRO A 320 22.00 -28.30 -11.02
N LYS A 321 22.84 -27.68 -11.85
CA LYS A 321 22.44 -27.01 -13.11
C LYS A 321 21.83 -27.93 -14.19
N LYS A 322 22.08 -29.24 -14.15
CA LYS A 322 21.51 -30.17 -15.14
C LYS A 322 20.08 -30.65 -14.85
N ARG A 323 19.61 -30.43 -13.60
CA ARG A 323 18.27 -30.87 -13.17
C ARG A 323 17.15 -29.90 -13.56
N SER A 324 17.46 -28.62 -13.71
CA SER A 324 16.51 -27.57 -14.12
C SER A 324 16.13 -27.63 -15.61
N ARG A 325 16.88 -28.38 -16.44
CA ARG A 325 16.66 -28.45 -17.91
C ARG A 325 15.80 -29.65 -18.37
N ASN A 326 15.39 -30.50 -17.44
CA ASN A 326 14.60 -31.73 -17.71
C ASN A 326 13.25 -31.75 -16.96
N ARG A 327 12.71 -30.60 -16.56
CA ARG A 327 11.30 -30.46 -16.12
C ARG A 327 10.57 -29.43 -16.94
#